data_68b2970a46e5ff9e45ab8b814d5ae56f
#
_entry.id   68b2970a46e5ff9e45ab8b814d5ae56f
#
_cell.length_a   1.000
_cell.length_b   1.000
_cell.length_c   1.000
_cell.angle_alpha   90.00
_cell.angle_beta   90.00
_cell.angle_gamma   90.00
#
_symmetry.space_group_name_H-M   'P 1'
#
loop_
_entity.id
_entity.type
_entity.pdbx_description
1 polymer ?
#
loop_
_entity_poly.entity_id
_entity_poly.type
_entity_poly.pdbx_seq_one_letter_code
_entity_poly.pdbx_strand_id
1 'polypeptide(L)'
;MFYIPQSCDPRYALAQLIPGTVGGAPIQNIGAYGHEVSEVIARVRTWDRKAGAYKTFSNSECEFAYRSSVFKKNPGRYVIIDVTFQLRNGEMSLPITYKELASYLGVDLEARALVSNVRKAVLALRAAKGMLLDEKDHDTWSAGSFFVNPIVSKEIAATLPADAPRWPQADGRIKTSAAWLMENAGMKKGKAHNGAAISTKHVLALVNTGSATAADIIDIARSARSAVHEKFGITLEPEVQFVGLSL
;
A
#
# COMPACT_ATOMS: atom_id res chain seq x y z
N MET A 1 -8.58 -6.77 13.41
CA MET A 1 -8.26 -5.36 13.72
C MET A 1 -7.14 -5.37 14.74
N PHE A 2 -5.98 -4.79 14.39
CA PHE A 2 -4.85 -4.74 15.33
C PHE A 2 -5.17 -3.73 16.44
N TYR A 3 -5.35 -4.20 17.67
CA TYR A 3 -5.36 -3.33 18.82
C TYR A 3 -3.93 -3.16 19.32
N ILE A 4 -3.42 -1.96 19.29
CA ILE A 4 -2.12 -1.61 19.87
C ILE A 4 -2.35 -0.50 20.88
N PRO A 5 -1.76 -0.62 22.09
CA PRO A 5 -1.89 0.40 23.12
C PRO A 5 -1.46 1.78 22.63
N GLN A 6 -2.08 2.84 23.16
CA GLN A 6 -1.84 4.23 22.74
C GLN A 6 -0.40 4.71 22.97
N SER A 7 0.42 3.96 23.71
CA SER A 7 1.83 4.25 24.02
C SER A 7 2.83 3.47 23.17
N CYS A 8 2.40 2.83 22.08
CA CYS A 8 3.25 1.95 21.28
C CYS A 8 3.92 2.65 20.11
N ASP A 9 5.03 2.09 19.68
CA ASP A 9 6.00 2.52 18.68
C ASP A 9 5.44 3.47 17.61
N PRO A 10 6.00 4.67 17.47
CA PRO A 10 5.57 5.68 16.51
C PRO A 10 5.53 5.20 15.05
N ARG A 11 6.36 4.22 14.66
CA ARG A 11 6.37 3.64 13.30
C ARG A 11 5.11 2.84 13.02
N TYR A 12 4.55 2.22 14.07
CA TYR A 12 3.36 1.40 13.92
C TYR A 12 2.08 2.22 13.84
N ALA A 13 2.08 3.45 14.39
CA ALA A 13 0.94 4.36 14.28
C ALA A 13 0.59 4.69 12.82
N LEU A 14 1.56 4.63 11.91
CA LEU A 14 1.39 4.94 10.49
C LEU A 14 0.78 3.79 9.68
N ALA A 15 0.99 2.54 10.13
CA ALA A 15 0.38 1.35 9.53
C ALA A 15 -1.00 0.99 10.12
N GLN A 16 -1.46 1.73 11.12
CA GLN A 16 -2.75 1.50 11.75
C GLN A 16 -3.89 1.66 10.74
N LEU A 17 -4.89 0.78 10.87
CA LEU A 17 -6.08 0.75 10.03
C LEU A 17 -5.86 0.35 8.56
N ILE A 18 -4.69 -0.21 8.21
CA ILE A 18 -4.61 -1.03 7.01
C ILE A 18 -5.41 -2.31 7.32
N PRO A 19 -6.50 -2.59 6.61
CA PRO A 19 -7.30 -3.79 6.84
C PRO A 19 -6.46 -5.05 6.65
N GLY A 20 -6.68 -6.05 7.50
CA GLY A 20 -5.98 -7.33 7.38
C GLY A 20 -5.66 -7.98 8.72
N THR A 21 -4.86 -9.02 8.67
CA THR A 21 -4.42 -9.80 9.81
C THR A 21 -2.93 -9.61 10.08
N VAL A 22 -2.48 -9.93 11.31
CA VAL A 22 -1.06 -9.92 11.68
C VAL A 22 -0.25 -10.80 10.73
N GLY A 23 -0.78 -11.99 10.39
CA GLY A 23 -0.11 -12.90 9.47
C GLY A 23 -0.05 -12.44 8.02
N GLY A 24 -1.00 -11.60 7.58
CA GLY A 24 -0.98 -11.00 6.24
C GLY A 24 0.03 -9.87 6.10
N ALA A 25 0.35 -9.17 7.19
CA ALA A 25 1.21 -7.99 7.17
C ALA A 25 2.61 -8.22 6.57
N PRO A 26 3.38 -9.27 6.98
CA PRO A 26 4.71 -9.53 6.43
C PRO A 26 4.68 -10.03 4.98
N ILE A 27 3.58 -10.65 4.50
CA ILE A 27 3.51 -11.13 3.12
C ILE A 27 3.66 -9.99 2.14
N GLN A 28 2.91 -8.92 2.35
CA GLN A 28 2.87 -7.74 1.49
C GLN A 28 3.92 -6.70 1.89
N ASN A 29 4.61 -6.88 3.03
CA ASN A 29 5.39 -5.80 3.66
C ASN A 29 4.56 -4.52 3.71
N ILE A 30 3.41 -4.58 4.42
CA ILE A 30 2.46 -3.46 4.43
C ILE A 30 3.14 -2.18 4.89
N GLY A 31 2.75 -1.07 4.27
CA GLY A 31 3.33 0.22 4.63
C GLY A 31 2.47 1.38 4.15
N ALA A 32 2.59 2.49 4.85
CA ALA A 32 1.94 3.75 4.53
C ALA A 32 2.75 4.92 5.10
N TYR A 33 2.59 6.10 4.51
CA TYR A 33 3.19 7.35 4.99
C TYR A 33 4.71 7.28 5.21
N GLY A 34 5.43 6.55 4.34
CA GLY A 34 6.89 6.45 4.35
C GLY A 34 7.47 5.33 5.23
N HIS A 35 6.64 4.55 5.92
CA HIS A 35 7.08 3.45 6.77
C HIS A 35 6.49 2.11 6.34
N GLU A 36 7.22 1.03 6.59
CA GLU A 36 6.85 -0.34 6.29
C GLU A 36 6.89 -1.22 7.55
N VAL A 37 6.07 -2.28 7.58
CA VAL A 37 6.01 -3.18 8.73
C VAL A 37 7.33 -3.92 9.00
N SER A 38 8.15 -4.09 7.96
CA SER A 38 9.51 -4.66 8.06
C SER A 38 10.40 -3.93 9.06
N GLU A 39 10.19 -2.63 9.29
CA GLU A 39 10.97 -1.83 10.25
C GLU A 39 10.79 -2.28 11.71
N VAL A 40 9.71 -2.99 11.99
CA VAL A 40 9.34 -3.43 13.34
C VAL A 40 9.20 -4.94 13.49
N ILE A 41 9.30 -5.72 12.42
CA ILE A 41 9.29 -7.17 12.49
C ILE A 41 10.67 -7.67 12.93
N ALA A 42 10.72 -8.41 14.06
CA ALA A 42 11.92 -9.09 14.50
C ALA A 42 12.06 -10.48 13.85
N ARG A 43 10.97 -11.24 13.77
CA ARG A 43 10.92 -12.58 13.19
C ARG A 43 9.52 -12.97 12.77
N VAL A 44 9.44 -13.93 11.83
CA VAL A 44 8.20 -14.54 11.35
C VAL A 44 8.31 -16.06 11.45
N ARG A 45 7.43 -16.69 12.21
CA ARG A 45 7.33 -18.14 12.30
C ARG A 45 6.31 -18.67 11.32
N THR A 46 6.69 -19.70 10.58
CA THR A 46 5.87 -20.27 9.51
C THR A 46 5.81 -21.78 9.59
N TRP A 47 4.80 -22.37 8.93
CA TRP A 47 4.79 -23.76 8.50
C TRP A 47 5.21 -23.79 7.02
N ASP A 48 6.34 -24.42 6.70
CA ASP A 48 6.79 -24.64 5.33
C ASP A 48 6.13 -25.93 4.80
N ARG A 49 5.15 -25.76 3.92
CA ARG A 49 4.39 -26.87 3.32
C ARG A 49 5.28 -27.81 2.50
N LYS A 50 6.35 -27.29 1.89
CA LYS A 50 7.29 -28.09 1.09
C LYS A 50 8.19 -28.97 1.96
N ALA A 51 8.64 -28.43 3.09
CA ALA A 51 9.51 -29.17 4.03
C ALA A 51 8.70 -30.02 5.03
N GLY A 52 7.40 -29.75 5.22
CA GLY A 52 6.58 -30.38 6.25
C GLY A 52 7.04 -30.05 7.66
N ALA A 53 7.59 -28.84 7.88
CA ALA A 53 8.21 -28.44 9.14
C ALA A 53 8.01 -26.96 9.44
N TYR A 54 8.14 -26.59 10.72
CA TYR A 54 8.20 -25.20 11.11
C TYR A 54 9.52 -24.56 10.69
N LYS A 55 9.45 -23.33 10.18
CA LYS A 55 10.61 -22.48 9.90
C LYS A 55 10.37 -21.09 10.47
N THR A 56 11.34 -20.57 11.21
CA THR A 56 11.35 -19.18 11.69
C THR A 56 12.33 -18.38 10.84
N PHE A 57 11.85 -17.27 10.30
CA PHE A 57 12.63 -16.32 9.53
C PHE A 57 13.02 -15.14 10.42
N SER A 58 14.27 -14.76 10.44
CA SER A 58 14.72 -13.45 10.91
C SER A 58 14.22 -12.34 9.96
N ASN A 59 14.32 -11.10 10.37
CA ASN A 59 13.95 -9.96 9.50
C ASN A 59 14.68 -10.02 8.15
N SER A 60 16.00 -10.24 8.16
CA SER A 60 16.81 -10.30 6.94
C SER A 60 16.45 -11.47 6.03
N GLU A 61 16.10 -12.63 6.58
CA GLU A 61 15.66 -13.80 5.80
C GLU A 61 14.27 -13.62 5.18
N CYS A 62 13.47 -12.67 5.69
CA CYS A 62 12.18 -12.32 5.08
C CYS A 62 12.32 -11.60 3.73
N GLU A 63 13.52 -11.14 3.36
CA GLU A 63 13.82 -10.45 2.08
C GLU A 63 12.80 -9.35 1.77
N PHE A 64 12.48 -8.53 2.77
CA PHE A 64 11.52 -7.45 2.61
C PHE A 64 12.00 -6.43 1.59
N ALA A 65 11.08 -6.02 0.72
CA ALA A 65 11.25 -4.93 -0.22
C ALA A 65 9.88 -4.24 -0.42
N TYR A 66 9.84 -3.18 -1.21
CA TYR A 66 8.62 -2.46 -1.51
C TYR A 66 7.52 -3.42 -2.02
N ARG A 67 6.47 -3.59 -1.21
CA ARG A 67 5.34 -4.51 -1.46
C ARG A 67 5.76 -5.94 -1.79
N SER A 68 6.87 -6.41 -1.19
CA SER A 68 7.45 -7.73 -1.46
C SER A 68 8.07 -8.36 -0.21
N SER A 69 8.10 -9.69 -0.21
CA SER A 69 8.79 -10.52 0.79
C SER A 69 9.09 -11.89 0.21
N VAL A 70 9.89 -12.71 0.91
CA VAL A 70 10.09 -14.13 0.57
C VAL A 70 8.76 -14.89 0.53
N PHE A 71 7.78 -14.51 1.35
CA PHE A 71 6.46 -15.15 1.40
C PHE A 71 5.65 -14.85 0.13
N LYS A 72 5.67 -13.61 -0.34
CA LYS A 72 4.99 -13.19 -1.58
C LYS A 72 5.65 -13.81 -2.82
N LYS A 73 6.99 -13.94 -2.82
CA LYS A 73 7.74 -14.58 -3.91
C LYS A 73 7.51 -16.09 -4.01
N ASN A 74 7.04 -16.72 -2.91
CA ASN A 74 6.75 -18.15 -2.84
C ASN A 74 5.29 -18.42 -2.46
N PRO A 75 4.33 -18.08 -3.33
CA PRO A 75 2.91 -18.18 -3.01
C PRO A 75 2.51 -19.62 -2.67
N GLY A 76 1.73 -19.78 -1.61
CA GLY A 76 1.23 -21.09 -1.16
C GLY A 76 2.25 -21.97 -0.42
N ARG A 77 3.53 -21.61 -0.37
CA ARG A 77 4.55 -22.40 0.33
C ARG A 77 4.51 -22.22 1.85
N TYR A 78 4.44 -20.99 2.32
CA TYR A 78 4.53 -20.68 3.74
C TYR A 78 3.16 -20.28 4.31
N VAL A 79 2.77 -20.91 5.42
CA VAL A 79 1.64 -20.47 6.24
C VAL A 79 2.23 -19.73 7.45
N ILE A 80 1.94 -18.44 7.58
CA ILE A 80 2.42 -17.66 8.71
C ILE A 80 1.63 -18.02 9.95
N ILE A 81 2.34 -18.43 11.00
CA ILE A 81 1.78 -18.87 12.28
C ILE A 81 1.77 -17.73 13.29
N ASP A 82 2.92 -17.06 13.44
CA ASP A 82 3.07 -15.89 14.29
C ASP A 82 4.09 -14.89 13.75
N VAL A 83 3.96 -13.65 14.21
CA VAL A 83 4.87 -12.54 13.88
C VAL A 83 5.31 -11.88 15.17
N THR A 84 6.60 -11.79 15.38
CA THR A 84 7.17 -11.09 16.53
C THR A 84 7.55 -9.68 16.10
N PHE A 85 6.96 -8.67 16.75
CA PHE A 85 7.32 -7.27 16.56
C PHE A 85 8.27 -6.81 17.66
N GLN A 86 9.25 -5.99 17.28
CA GLN A 86 10.11 -5.27 18.20
C GLN A 86 9.73 -3.80 18.16
N LEU A 87 8.94 -3.38 19.14
CA LEU A 87 8.41 -2.03 19.24
C LEU A 87 9.20 -1.24 20.29
N ARG A 88 9.34 0.08 20.08
CA ARG A 88 9.92 1.00 21.03
C ARG A 88 8.81 1.71 21.79
N ASN A 89 9.02 1.96 23.08
CA ASN A 89 8.17 2.86 23.84
C ASN A 89 8.59 4.31 23.58
N GLY A 90 7.62 5.19 23.36
CA GLY A 90 7.87 6.60 23.15
C GLY A 90 6.60 7.35 22.81
N GLU A 91 6.54 8.61 23.21
CA GLU A 91 5.40 9.50 22.94
C GLU A 91 5.54 10.27 21.63
N MET A 92 6.79 10.44 21.15
CA MET A 92 7.08 11.19 19.93
C MET A 92 7.26 10.27 18.73
N SER A 93 6.77 10.69 17.58
CA SER A 93 6.95 10.00 16.30
C SER A 93 8.44 9.93 15.89
N LEU A 94 8.74 9.08 14.91
CA LEU A 94 9.94 9.28 14.08
C LEU A 94 9.81 10.59 13.30
N PRO A 95 10.92 11.08 12.69
CA PRO A 95 10.86 12.21 11.77
C PRO A 95 9.80 11.98 10.69
N ILE A 96 8.95 12.97 10.46
CA ILE A 96 7.86 12.92 9.50
C ILE A 96 8.40 13.27 8.12
N THR A 97 8.62 12.27 7.28
CA THR A 97 9.16 12.42 5.92
C THR A 97 8.08 12.57 4.85
N TYR A 98 6.82 12.31 5.19
CA TYR A 98 5.71 12.34 4.24
C TYR A 98 5.05 13.72 4.21
N LYS A 99 5.22 14.44 3.10
CA LYS A 99 4.82 15.85 2.94
C LYS A 99 3.35 16.12 3.32
N GLU A 100 2.42 15.28 2.86
CA GLU A 100 0.99 15.45 3.15
C GLU A 100 0.69 15.34 4.66
N LEU A 101 1.37 14.40 5.35
CA LEU A 101 1.21 14.23 6.80
C LEU A 101 1.82 15.41 7.57
N ALA A 102 3.00 15.88 7.16
CA ALA A 102 3.63 17.07 7.73
C ALA A 102 2.73 18.31 7.57
N SER A 103 2.21 18.53 6.36
CA SER A 103 1.27 19.63 6.09
C SER A 103 -0.01 19.53 6.91
N TYR A 104 -0.59 18.34 7.06
CA TYR A 104 -1.80 18.15 7.87
C TYR A 104 -1.57 18.44 9.35
N LEU A 105 -0.38 18.07 9.86
CA LEU A 105 0.02 18.32 11.25
C LEU A 105 0.47 19.75 11.50
N GLY A 106 0.71 20.55 10.45
CA GLY A 106 1.25 21.91 10.58
C GLY A 106 2.71 21.94 11.07
N VAL A 107 3.50 20.93 10.68
CA VAL A 107 4.92 20.82 11.07
C VAL A 107 5.81 20.76 9.83
N ASP A 108 7.09 21.08 10.00
CA ASP A 108 8.09 20.94 8.95
C ASP A 108 8.39 19.47 8.67
N LEU A 109 8.91 19.20 7.46
CA LEU A 109 9.49 17.88 7.17
C LEU A 109 10.63 17.60 8.14
N GLU A 110 10.81 16.32 8.49
CA GLU A 110 11.76 15.83 9.50
C GLU A 110 11.42 16.22 10.95
N ALA A 111 10.39 17.03 11.20
CA ALA A 111 9.90 17.27 12.54
C ALA A 111 9.28 16.01 13.16
N ARG A 112 9.17 16.01 14.49
CA ARG A 112 8.49 14.96 15.27
C ARG A 112 7.24 15.53 15.91
N ALA A 113 6.22 14.70 16.02
CA ALA A 113 4.97 15.06 16.69
C ALA A 113 4.56 13.96 17.68
N LEU A 114 3.63 14.26 18.58
CA LEU A 114 3.05 13.25 19.47
C LEU A 114 2.41 12.12 18.65
N VAL A 115 2.70 10.89 19.02
CA VAL A 115 2.16 9.68 18.33
C VAL A 115 0.64 9.72 18.24
N SER A 116 -0.03 10.22 19.29
CA SER A 116 -1.49 10.39 19.30
C SER A 116 -1.98 11.35 18.22
N ASN A 117 -1.24 12.45 17.97
CA ASN A 117 -1.59 13.41 16.92
C ASN A 117 -1.31 12.84 15.53
N VAL A 118 -0.17 12.18 15.36
CA VAL A 118 0.16 11.47 14.10
C VAL A 118 -0.93 10.44 13.76
N ARG A 119 -1.35 9.64 14.74
CA ARG A 119 -2.43 8.67 14.55
C ARG A 119 -3.74 9.33 14.11
N LYS A 120 -4.16 10.41 14.76
CA LYS A 120 -5.37 11.16 14.38
C LYS A 120 -5.26 11.71 12.96
N ALA A 121 -4.11 12.29 12.61
CA ALA A 121 -3.85 12.84 11.29
C ALA A 121 -3.92 11.75 10.20
N VAL A 122 -3.27 10.60 10.42
CA VAL A 122 -3.31 9.46 9.49
C VAL A 122 -4.75 8.96 9.29
N LEU A 123 -5.54 8.85 10.36
CA LEU A 123 -6.95 8.45 10.28
C LEU A 123 -7.75 9.43 9.42
N ALA A 124 -7.59 10.74 9.67
CA ALA A 124 -8.28 11.78 8.91
C ALA A 124 -7.88 11.75 7.42
N LEU A 125 -6.59 11.65 7.12
CA LEU A 125 -6.09 11.56 5.74
C LEU A 125 -6.59 10.30 5.02
N ARG A 126 -6.64 9.16 5.72
CA ARG A 126 -7.18 7.91 5.16
C ARG A 126 -8.68 8.00 4.92
N ALA A 127 -9.45 8.59 5.84
CA ALA A 127 -10.88 8.84 5.67
C ALA A 127 -11.15 9.74 4.46
N ALA A 128 -10.39 10.84 4.31
CA ALA A 128 -10.50 11.74 3.19
C ALA A 128 -10.22 11.07 1.83
N LYS A 129 -9.41 10.00 1.82
CA LYS A 129 -9.12 9.19 0.62
C LYS A 129 -10.06 8.00 0.42
N GLY A 130 -11.09 7.83 1.25
CA GLY A 130 -11.98 6.66 1.19
C GLY A 130 -11.28 5.34 1.58
N MET A 131 -10.16 5.41 2.32
CA MET A 131 -9.34 4.26 2.73
C MET A 131 -9.73 3.69 4.11
N LEU A 132 -10.80 4.21 4.71
CA LEU A 132 -11.44 3.64 5.89
C LEU A 132 -12.83 3.17 5.46
N LEU A 133 -13.10 1.89 5.70
CA LEU A 133 -14.38 1.28 5.35
C LEU A 133 -15.51 1.95 6.14
N ASP A 134 -16.50 2.45 5.43
CA ASP A 134 -17.80 2.89 5.92
C ASP A 134 -18.88 2.12 5.15
N GLU A 135 -19.67 1.32 5.85
CA GLU A 135 -20.73 0.51 5.24
C GLU A 135 -21.82 1.35 4.54
N LYS A 136 -21.92 2.63 4.89
CA LYS A 136 -22.91 3.57 4.30
C LYS A 136 -22.36 4.35 3.12
N ASP A 137 -21.06 4.29 2.87
CA ASP A 137 -20.37 5.00 1.79
C ASP A 137 -19.69 4.02 0.85
N HIS A 138 -20.35 3.66 -0.24
CA HIS A 138 -19.82 2.75 -1.25
C HIS A 138 -18.51 3.25 -1.88
N ASP A 139 -18.19 4.54 -1.81
CA ASP A 139 -16.90 5.06 -2.28
C ASP A 139 -15.71 4.63 -1.38
N THR A 140 -16.00 3.92 -0.28
CA THR A 140 -15.00 3.27 0.58
C THR A 140 -14.89 1.75 0.34
N TRP A 141 -15.75 1.16 -0.51
CA TRP A 141 -15.79 -0.27 -0.76
C TRP A 141 -14.74 -0.70 -1.80
N SER A 142 -13.49 -0.61 -1.39
CA SER A 142 -12.33 -0.97 -2.21
C SER A 142 -11.30 -1.78 -1.41
N ALA A 143 -10.40 -2.42 -2.11
CA ALA A 143 -9.22 -3.07 -1.51
C ALA A 143 -8.05 -2.09 -1.27
N GLY A 144 -8.31 -0.78 -1.20
CA GLY A 144 -7.28 0.26 -1.18
C GLY A 144 -6.72 0.54 -2.58
N SER A 145 -5.46 0.96 -2.66
CA SER A 145 -4.80 1.17 -3.95
C SER A 145 -4.71 -0.12 -4.73
N PHE A 146 -5.29 -0.16 -5.93
CA PHE A 146 -5.32 -1.36 -6.75
C PHE A 146 -3.97 -1.68 -7.39
N PHE A 147 -3.20 -0.66 -7.76
CA PHE A 147 -1.89 -0.80 -8.37
C PHE A 147 -0.78 -0.28 -7.47
N VAL A 148 0.39 -0.95 -7.52
CA VAL A 148 1.61 -0.47 -6.89
C VAL A 148 2.22 0.67 -7.70
N ASN A 149 2.99 1.53 -7.06
CA ASN A 149 3.81 2.51 -7.75
C ASN A 149 4.90 1.78 -8.56
N PRO A 150 4.97 1.95 -9.89
CA PRO A 150 5.94 1.25 -10.72
C PRO A 150 7.37 1.74 -10.46
N ILE A 151 8.31 0.80 -10.50
CA ILE A 151 9.75 1.07 -10.47
C ILE A 151 10.28 0.80 -11.88
N VAL A 152 10.73 1.84 -12.55
CA VAL A 152 11.14 1.83 -13.95
C VAL A 152 12.63 2.15 -14.09
N SER A 153 13.21 1.90 -15.26
CA SER A 153 14.59 2.32 -15.57
C SER A 153 14.71 3.85 -15.64
N LYS A 154 15.92 4.36 -15.55
CA LYS A 154 16.18 5.81 -15.68
C LYS A 154 15.75 6.34 -17.04
N GLU A 155 15.92 5.54 -18.09
CA GLU A 155 15.56 5.87 -19.48
C GLU A 155 14.05 6.07 -19.61
N ILE A 156 13.25 5.13 -19.09
CA ILE A 156 11.79 5.26 -19.08
C ILE A 156 11.36 6.46 -18.21
N ALA A 157 11.97 6.62 -17.03
CA ALA A 157 11.64 7.77 -16.18
C ALA A 157 11.97 9.12 -16.85
N ALA A 158 12.99 9.19 -17.71
CA ALA A 158 13.37 10.40 -18.43
C ALA A 158 12.35 10.79 -19.51
N THR A 159 11.58 9.83 -20.06
CA THR A 159 10.52 10.12 -21.05
C THR A 159 9.25 10.69 -20.43
N LEU A 160 9.08 10.58 -19.12
CA LEU A 160 7.90 11.12 -18.45
C LEU A 160 7.95 12.66 -18.41
N PRO A 161 6.77 13.33 -18.41
CA PRO A 161 6.68 14.77 -18.20
C PRO A 161 7.41 15.25 -16.95
N ALA A 162 7.87 16.51 -16.93
CA ALA A 162 8.70 17.06 -15.85
C ALA A 162 8.01 17.05 -14.46
N ASP A 163 6.69 17.18 -14.44
CA ASP A 163 5.85 17.16 -13.23
C ASP A 163 5.55 15.74 -12.71
N ALA A 164 5.92 14.68 -13.45
CA ALA A 164 5.76 13.31 -12.97
C ALA A 164 6.61 13.08 -11.72
N PRO A 165 6.03 12.55 -10.62
CA PRO A 165 6.80 12.24 -9.42
C PRO A 165 7.91 11.21 -9.68
N ARG A 166 9.10 11.46 -9.14
CA ARG A 166 10.28 10.60 -9.29
C ARG A 166 10.96 10.41 -7.95
N TRP A 167 11.10 9.15 -7.54
CA TRP A 167 11.79 8.78 -6.31
C TRP A 167 12.92 7.79 -6.62
N PRO A 168 14.19 8.24 -6.60
CA PRO A 168 15.35 7.37 -6.83
C PRO A 168 15.35 6.17 -5.88
N GLN A 169 15.68 4.98 -6.42
CA GLN A 169 15.84 3.76 -5.66
C GLN A 169 17.32 3.44 -5.48
N ALA A 170 17.67 2.65 -4.44
CA ALA A 170 19.04 2.29 -4.12
C ALA A 170 19.75 1.53 -5.27
N ASP A 171 18.99 0.80 -6.10
CA ASP A 171 19.50 0.07 -7.26
C ASP A 171 19.62 0.93 -8.53
N GLY A 172 19.42 2.23 -8.40
CA GLY A 172 19.53 3.21 -9.49
C GLY A 172 18.28 3.35 -10.36
N ARG A 173 17.24 2.54 -10.15
CA ARG A 173 15.95 2.72 -10.82
C ARG A 173 15.16 3.88 -10.22
N ILE A 174 14.04 4.21 -10.83
CA ILE A 174 13.16 5.31 -10.39
C ILE A 174 11.77 4.76 -10.11
N LYS A 175 11.28 4.98 -8.89
CA LYS A 175 9.87 4.77 -8.58
C LYS A 175 9.07 6.00 -9.01
N THR A 176 7.91 5.79 -9.65
CA THR A 176 6.99 6.88 -10.03
C THR A 176 5.58 6.61 -9.53
N SER A 177 4.67 7.59 -9.65
CA SER A 177 3.33 7.51 -9.11
C SER A 177 2.36 6.82 -10.05
N ALA A 178 1.81 5.67 -9.67
CA ALA A 178 0.71 5.04 -10.40
C ALA A 178 -0.53 5.95 -10.46
N ALA A 179 -0.81 6.71 -9.40
CA ALA A 179 -1.91 7.66 -9.37
C ALA A 179 -1.74 8.75 -10.43
N TRP A 180 -0.56 9.37 -10.49
CA TRP A 180 -0.25 10.39 -11.49
C TRP A 180 -0.33 9.82 -12.91
N LEU A 181 0.21 8.62 -13.14
CA LEU A 181 0.13 7.96 -14.44
C LEU A 181 -1.31 7.71 -14.86
N MET A 182 -2.16 7.19 -13.98
CA MET A 182 -3.57 6.96 -14.28
C MET A 182 -4.31 8.26 -14.60
N GLU A 183 -4.17 9.28 -13.77
CA GLU A 183 -4.82 10.59 -13.98
C GLU A 183 -4.41 11.21 -15.33
N ASN A 184 -3.11 11.17 -15.65
CA ASN A 184 -2.59 11.69 -16.90
C ASN A 184 -2.88 10.78 -18.11
N ALA A 185 -3.19 9.50 -17.92
CA ALA A 185 -3.71 8.61 -18.96
C ALA A 185 -5.24 8.75 -19.16
N GLY A 186 -5.89 9.73 -18.51
CA GLY A 186 -7.33 9.97 -18.66
C GLY A 186 -8.23 9.11 -17.77
N MET A 187 -7.66 8.40 -16.82
CA MET A 187 -8.40 7.63 -15.81
C MET A 187 -8.74 8.54 -14.63
N LYS A 188 -9.85 9.24 -14.75
CA LYS A 188 -10.29 10.25 -13.75
C LYS A 188 -11.08 9.63 -12.62
N LYS A 189 -11.02 10.27 -11.44
CA LYS A 189 -11.87 9.98 -10.29
C LYS A 189 -13.34 10.01 -10.71
N GLY A 190 -14.15 9.08 -10.18
CA GLY A 190 -15.57 8.94 -10.50
C GLY A 190 -15.88 8.27 -11.84
N LYS A 191 -14.87 7.86 -12.65
CA LYS A 191 -15.11 7.10 -13.89
C LYS A 191 -15.75 5.75 -13.52
N ALA A 192 -16.98 5.53 -14.01
CA ALA A 192 -17.79 4.36 -13.71
C ALA A 192 -17.84 3.37 -14.88
N HIS A 193 -18.10 2.10 -14.55
CA HIS A 193 -18.34 0.99 -15.48
C HIS A 193 -19.15 -0.12 -14.77
N ASN A 194 -20.37 -0.40 -15.21
CA ASN A 194 -21.19 -1.54 -14.76
C ASN A 194 -21.30 -1.74 -13.23
N GLY A 195 -21.47 -0.66 -12.46
CA GLY A 195 -21.52 -0.77 -10.99
C GLY A 195 -20.17 -0.78 -10.29
N ALA A 196 -19.06 -0.79 -11.04
CA ALA A 196 -17.72 -0.47 -10.53
C ALA A 196 -17.34 0.96 -10.88
N ALA A 197 -16.46 1.58 -10.11
CA ALA A 197 -15.95 2.93 -10.41
C ALA A 197 -14.51 3.11 -9.91
N ILE A 198 -13.83 4.11 -10.47
CA ILE A 198 -12.69 4.74 -9.81
C ILE A 198 -13.27 5.63 -8.71
N SER A 199 -12.80 5.48 -7.46
CA SER A 199 -13.25 6.29 -6.34
C SER A 199 -13.22 7.80 -6.66
N THR A 200 -14.20 8.53 -6.18
CA THR A 200 -14.22 9.99 -6.29
C THR A 200 -13.15 10.64 -5.40
N LYS A 201 -12.64 9.91 -4.42
CA LYS A 201 -11.65 10.38 -3.43
C LYS A 201 -10.22 10.03 -3.81
N HIS A 202 -9.99 8.84 -4.42
CA HIS A 202 -8.65 8.36 -4.74
C HIS A 202 -8.60 7.56 -6.04
N VAL A 203 -7.81 8.03 -7.01
CA VAL A 203 -7.75 7.44 -8.36
C VAL A 203 -7.27 5.97 -8.39
N LEU A 204 -6.46 5.54 -7.42
CA LEU A 204 -6.02 4.14 -7.34
C LEU A 204 -7.04 3.20 -6.67
N ALA A 205 -8.08 3.73 -6.04
CA ALA A 205 -9.11 2.91 -5.42
C ALA A 205 -10.19 2.57 -6.45
N LEU A 206 -10.33 1.29 -6.76
CA LEU A 206 -11.43 0.76 -7.57
C LEU A 206 -12.52 0.28 -6.61
N VAL A 207 -13.70 0.87 -6.71
CA VAL A 207 -14.79 0.69 -5.76
C VAL A 207 -15.95 -0.07 -6.35
N ASN A 208 -16.64 -0.85 -5.52
CA ASN A 208 -17.95 -1.40 -5.81
C ASN A 208 -19.02 -0.39 -5.36
N THR A 209 -19.78 0.16 -6.31
CA THR A 209 -20.83 1.14 -6.03
C THR A 209 -22.13 0.50 -5.52
N GLY A 210 -22.11 -0.80 -5.17
CA GLY A 210 -23.21 -1.55 -4.58
C GLY A 210 -23.69 -2.73 -5.43
N SER A 211 -23.37 -2.75 -6.73
CA SER A 211 -23.85 -3.79 -7.66
C SER A 211 -22.77 -4.38 -8.57
N ALA A 212 -21.50 -4.00 -8.39
CA ALA A 212 -20.42 -4.50 -9.22
C ALA A 212 -20.13 -5.98 -8.94
N THR A 213 -19.86 -6.71 -10.00
CA THR A 213 -19.21 -8.01 -9.94
C THR A 213 -17.69 -7.86 -9.87
N ALA A 214 -16.98 -8.93 -9.52
CA ALA A 214 -15.52 -8.93 -9.59
C ALA A 214 -15.00 -8.69 -11.02
N ALA A 215 -15.72 -9.16 -12.04
CA ALA A 215 -15.39 -8.91 -13.45
C ALA A 215 -15.42 -7.41 -13.79
N ASP A 216 -16.42 -6.67 -13.31
CA ASP A 216 -16.54 -5.23 -13.55
C ASP A 216 -15.35 -4.45 -12.95
N ILE A 217 -14.89 -4.85 -11.77
CA ILE A 217 -13.68 -4.27 -11.16
C ILE A 217 -12.43 -4.58 -12.01
N ILE A 218 -12.32 -5.82 -12.53
CA ILE A 218 -11.20 -6.20 -13.39
C ILE A 218 -11.22 -5.42 -14.71
N ASP A 219 -12.39 -5.16 -15.28
CA ASP A 219 -12.50 -4.43 -16.55
C ASP A 219 -12.06 -2.97 -16.41
N ILE A 220 -12.40 -2.29 -15.29
CA ILE A 220 -11.83 -0.97 -14.99
C ILE A 220 -10.31 -1.06 -14.79
N ALA A 221 -9.83 -2.09 -14.11
CA ALA A 221 -8.39 -2.27 -13.88
C ALA A 221 -7.64 -2.49 -15.21
N ARG A 222 -8.18 -3.32 -16.12
CA ARG A 222 -7.64 -3.52 -17.48
C ARG A 222 -7.62 -2.22 -18.27
N SER A 223 -8.73 -1.48 -18.24
CA SER A 223 -8.83 -0.18 -18.91
C SER A 223 -7.76 0.80 -18.41
N ALA A 224 -7.54 0.86 -17.10
CA ALA A 224 -6.50 1.70 -16.49
C ALA A 224 -5.09 1.26 -16.91
N ARG A 225 -4.81 -0.05 -16.86
CA ARG A 225 -3.52 -0.64 -17.24
C ARG A 225 -3.20 -0.36 -18.72
N SER A 226 -4.17 -0.56 -19.61
CA SER A 226 -4.04 -0.30 -21.05
C SER A 226 -3.80 1.18 -21.32
N ALA A 227 -4.60 2.07 -20.76
CA ALA A 227 -4.44 3.52 -20.96
C ALA A 227 -3.06 4.03 -20.50
N VAL A 228 -2.54 3.55 -19.38
CA VAL A 228 -1.20 3.91 -18.90
C VAL A 228 -0.13 3.32 -19.80
N HIS A 229 -0.28 2.06 -20.25
CA HIS A 229 0.67 1.43 -21.15
C HIS A 229 0.74 2.13 -22.50
N GLU A 230 -0.41 2.42 -23.10
CA GLU A 230 -0.49 3.12 -24.40
C GLU A 230 0.15 4.50 -24.35
N LYS A 231 -0.03 5.24 -23.25
CA LYS A 231 0.47 6.60 -23.14
C LYS A 231 1.94 6.70 -22.73
N PHE A 232 2.40 5.82 -21.83
CA PHE A 232 3.71 5.95 -21.17
C PHE A 232 4.62 4.74 -21.37
N GLY A 233 4.17 3.67 -22.03
CA GLY A 233 4.92 2.41 -22.14
C GLY A 233 5.12 1.67 -20.82
N ILE A 234 4.39 2.05 -19.76
CA ILE A 234 4.53 1.49 -18.42
C ILE A 234 3.34 0.58 -18.12
N THR A 235 3.62 -0.68 -17.78
CA THR A 235 2.60 -1.62 -17.34
C THR A 235 2.41 -1.52 -15.84
N LEU A 236 1.20 -1.18 -15.39
CA LEU A 236 0.87 -1.16 -13.95
C LEU A 236 0.71 -2.57 -13.42
N GLU A 237 1.34 -2.85 -12.28
CA GLU A 237 1.22 -4.12 -11.58
C GLU A 237 0.20 -4.02 -10.43
N PRO A 238 -0.71 -5.01 -10.30
CA PRO A 238 -1.69 -4.98 -9.23
C PRO A 238 -1.04 -5.20 -7.86
N GLU A 239 -1.52 -4.47 -6.85
CA GLU A 239 -1.18 -4.72 -5.45
C GLU A 239 -2.06 -5.83 -4.88
N VAL A 240 -3.29 -5.95 -5.36
CA VAL A 240 -4.28 -6.94 -4.94
C VAL A 240 -3.93 -8.34 -5.48
N GLN A 241 -4.32 -9.38 -4.72
CA GLN A 241 -4.23 -10.76 -5.19
C GLN A 241 -5.56 -11.19 -5.81
N PHE A 242 -5.47 -11.87 -6.95
CA PHE A 242 -6.64 -12.43 -7.63
C PHE A 242 -6.88 -13.87 -7.17
N VAL A 243 -8.14 -14.19 -6.90
CA VAL A 243 -8.58 -15.55 -6.59
C VAL A 243 -9.67 -15.93 -7.61
N GLY A 244 -9.36 -16.88 -8.49
CA GLY A 244 -10.28 -17.32 -9.56
C GLY A 244 -10.45 -16.32 -10.72
N LEU A 245 -9.61 -15.29 -10.79
CA LEU A 245 -9.62 -14.24 -11.81
C LEU A 245 -8.18 -13.90 -12.22
N SER A 246 -8.02 -13.15 -13.32
CA SER A 246 -6.74 -12.60 -13.79
C SER A 246 -6.94 -11.22 -14.42
N LEU A 247 -5.90 -10.39 -14.38
CA LEU A 247 -5.84 -9.07 -15.01
C LEU A 247 -5.25 -9.14 -16.42
#